data_a1b75cae152cb7dffdf90d2e8197e1a1
#
_entry.id   a1b75cae152cb7dffdf90d2e8197e1a1
#
_cell.length_a   1.000
_cell.length_b   1.000
_cell.length_c   1.000
_cell.angle_alpha   90.00
_cell.angle_beta   90.00
_cell.angle_gamma   90.00
#
_symmetry.space_group_name_H-M   'P 1'
#
loop_
_entity.id
_entity.type
_entity.pdbx_description
1 polymer ?
#
loop_
_entity_poly.entity_id
_entity_poly.type
_entity_poly.pdbx_seq_one_letter_code
_entity_poly.pdbx_strand_id
1 'polypeptide(L)'
;TFDNPFRNPKNANNIVALRGALFMRTLQDEVQQRGFTVAHIKTDSIKIPEATPEIIDFCMNFAKKYGYTFEHEATYEKMCLVNNAVYIARYMDADRCKDQYGYIPEKNEKKGGKWTATGTQFQVPYVFKTLFSKEPIVFSDLCETKTVSKGAIYLDKNEDLPAGEHNYIFVGRVGQFCPIRPGKGGALLVREAGMTEDGERKYSSVTGAKDYRWLESECVYSLQMEDAIDKGYFNKEVKEAVDEISKYGDFEWFAADDSRVPPWTAPDLPWSGAQDEAARNFDVR
;
A
#
# COMPACT_ATOMS: atom_id res chain seq x y z
N THR A 1 18.82 -6.80 26.87
CA THR A 1 19.21 -7.12 25.47
C THR A 1 19.70 -8.54 25.45
N PHE A 2 18.91 -9.45 24.89
CA PHE A 2 19.36 -10.82 24.67
C PHE A 2 20.50 -10.81 23.65
N ASP A 3 21.65 -11.37 24.01
CA ASP A 3 22.68 -11.75 23.07
C ASP A 3 22.09 -12.83 22.14
N ASN A 4 21.68 -12.42 20.95
CA ASN A 4 21.18 -13.36 19.95
C ASN A 4 22.39 -13.98 19.24
N PRO A 5 22.72 -15.26 19.49
CA PRO A 5 23.90 -15.89 18.88
C PRO A 5 23.82 -15.99 17.35
N PHE A 6 22.63 -15.79 16.79
CA PHE A 6 22.38 -15.75 15.33
C PHE A 6 22.53 -14.37 14.73
N ARG A 7 22.79 -13.34 15.53
CA ARG A 7 23.00 -11.98 15.07
C ARG A 7 24.47 -11.61 15.15
N ASN A 8 25.10 -11.48 14.01
CA ASN A 8 26.42 -10.85 13.96
C ASN A 8 26.26 -9.32 14.01
N PRO A 9 26.69 -8.63 15.08
CA PRO A 9 26.53 -7.18 15.21
C PRO A 9 27.35 -6.39 14.17
N LYS A 10 28.34 -7.01 13.52
CA LYS A 10 29.13 -6.42 12.43
C LYS A 10 28.52 -6.65 11.04
N ASN A 11 27.50 -7.48 10.93
CA ASN A 11 26.81 -7.79 9.68
C ASN A 11 25.35 -7.29 9.77
N ALA A 12 24.97 -6.41 8.85
CA ALA A 12 23.59 -5.92 8.74
C ALA A 12 22.58 -7.04 8.40
N ASN A 13 23.06 -8.18 7.89
CA ASN A 13 22.22 -9.29 7.48
C ASN A 13 21.84 -10.17 8.68
N ASN A 14 20.55 -10.25 8.96
CA ASN A 14 20.00 -11.17 9.96
C ASN A 14 19.95 -12.59 9.34
N ILE A 15 20.55 -13.58 9.99
CA ILE A 15 20.55 -14.98 9.51
C ILE A 15 19.13 -15.55 9.36
N VAL A 16 18.18 -15.11 10.20
CA VAL A 16 16.78 -15.53 10.10
C VAL A 16 16.16 -15.02 8.80
N ALA A 17 16.40 -13.74 8.47
CA ALA A 17 15.92 -13.15 7.22
C ALA A 17 16.57 -13.82 5.99
N LEU A 18 17.88 -14.09 6.04
CA LEU A 18 18.59 -14.78 4.96
C LEU A 18 18.07 -16.21 4.75
N ARG A 19 17.82 -16.94 5.84
CA ARG A 19 17.25 -18.29 5.75
C ARG A 19 15.82 -18.28 5.20
N GLY A 20 15.00 -17.33 5.61
CA GLY A 20 13.66 -17.13 5.06
C GLY A 20 13.70 -16.80 3.57
N ALA A 21 14.58 -15.89 3.16
CA ALA A 21 14.76 -15.54 1.75
C ALA A 21 15.23 -16.73 0.91
N LEU A 22 16.19 -17.53 1.40
CA LEU A 22 16.64 -18.74 0.74
C LEU A 22 15.53 -19.77 0.59
N PHE A 23 14.74 -19.99 1.64
CA PHE A 23 13.58 -20.88 1.60
C PHE A 23 12.57 -20.45 0.54
N MET A 24 12.18 -19.16 0.53
CA MET A 24 11.22 -18.61 -0.43
C MET A 24 11.77 -18.67 -1.86
N ARG A 25 13.06 -18.43 -2.06
CA ARG A 25 13.70 -18.56 -3.38
C ARG A 25 13.67 -20.00 -3.86
N THR A 26 14.04 -20.96 -3.02
CA THR A 26 13.99 -22.39 -3.37
C THR A 26 12.55 -22.82 -3.69
N LEU A 27 11.56 -22.37 -2.91
CA LEU A 27 10.16 -22.64 -3.22
C LEU A 27 9.76 -22.04 -4.59
N GLN A 28 10.19 -20.83 -4.90
CA GLN A 28 9.95 -20.20 -6.20
C GLN A 28 10.49 -21.06 -7.34
N ASP A 29 11.74 -21.48 -7.24
CA ASP A 29 12.41 -22.28 -8.26
C ASP A 29 11.66 -23.62 -8.47
N GLU A 30 11.24 -24.26 -7.40
CA GLU A 30 10.47 -25.52 -7.45
C GLU A 30 9.07 -25.35 -8.05
N VAL A 31 8.39 -24.23 -7.77
CA VAL A 31 7.08 -23.90 -8.38
C VAL A 31 7.23 -23.64 -9.87
N GLN A 32 8.28 -22.88 -10.26
CA GLN A 32 8.55 -22.58 -11.67
C GLN A 32 8.95 -23.84 -12.47
N GLN A 33 9.72 -24.75 -11.89
CA GLN A 33 10.07 -26.03 -12.52
C GLN A 33 8.84 -26.90 -12.80
N ARG A 34 7.74 -26.69 -12.08
CA ARG A 34 6.43 -27.34 -12.30
C ARG A 34 5.57 -26.64 -13.34
N GLY A 35 6.11 -25.61 -14.01
CA GLY A 35 5.43 -24.86 -15.08
C GLY A 35 4.54 -23.72 -14.61
N PHE A 36 4.54 -23.37 -13.32
CA PHE A 36 3.75 -22.26 -12.79
C PHE A 36 4.54 -20.96 -12.74
N THR A 37 3.87 -19.86 -12.99
CA THR A 37 4.43 -18.52 -12.80
C THR A 37 4.33 -18.11 -11.33
N VAL A 38 5.38 -17.49 -10.79
CA VAL A 38 5.34 -16.82 -9.49
C VAL A 38 5.28 -15.32 -9.72
N ALA A 39 4.13 -14.71 -9.44
CA ALA A 39 3.92 -13.29 -9.67
C ALA A 39 4.51 -12.43 -8.55
N HIS A 40 4.52 -12.92 -7.31
CA HIS A 40 4.98 -12.12 -6.18
C HIS A 40 5.43 -12.99 -5.01
N ILE A 41 6.54 -12.59 -4.40
CA ILE A 41 6.99 -13.10 -3.10
C ILE A 41 7.19 -11.90 -2.16
N LYS A 42 6.67 -12.02 -0.95
CA LYS A 42 6.89 -11.01 0.09
C LYS A 42 7.08 -11.70 1.42
N THR A 43 8.30 -11.60 1.97
CA THR A 43 8.72 -12.17 3.25
C THR A 43 8.43 -13.67 3.35
N ASP A 44 7.18 -14.05 3.63
CA ASP A 44 6.68 -15.40 3.95
C ASP A 44 5.47 -15.78 3.09
N SER A 45 5.13 -15.02 2.08
CA SER A 45 4.00 -15.29 1.19
C SER A 45 4.43 -15.39 -0.27
N ILE A 46 3.78 -16.30 -1.01
CA ILE A 46 3.96 -16.48 -2.45
C ILE A 46 2.59 -16.33 -3.15
N LYS A 47 2.59 -15.69 -4.32
CA LYS A 47 1.40 -15.55 -5.16
C LYS A 47 1.64 -16.21 -6.51
N ILE A 48 0.81 -17.18 -6.82
CA ILE A 48 0.90 -18.03 -8.01
C ILE A 48 -0.38 -17.80 -8.82
N PRO A 49 -0.29 -17.14 -9.98
CA PRO A 49 -1.42 -17.04 -10.90
C PRO A 49 -1.90 -18.43 -11.33
N GLU A 50 -3.20 -18.57 -11.48
CA GLU A 50 -3.85 -19.81 -11.94
C GLU A 50 -3.45 -21.04 -11.10
N ALA A 51 -3.23 -20.85 -9.80
CA ALA A 51 -2.86 -21.93 -8.90
C ALA A 51 -3.91 -23.02 -8.87
N THR A 52 -3.49 -24.26 -9.13
CA THR A 52 -4.33 -25.44 -9.00
C THR A 52 -4.26 -26.03 -7.58
N PRO A 53 -5.20 -26.89 -7.17
CA PRO A 53 -5.11 -27.61 -5.89
C PRO A 53 -3.76 -28.32 -5.70
N GLU A 54 -3.24 -28.93 -6.75
CA GLU A 54 -1.98 -29.69 -6.72
C GLU A 54 -0.76 -28.81 -6.38
N ILE A 55 -0.68 -27.59 -6.97
CA ILE A 55 0.46 -26.69 -6.67
C ILE A 55 0.33 -26.09 -5.27
N ILE A 56 -0.89 -25.87 -4.78
CA ILE A 56 -1.15 -25.41 -3.41
C ILE A 56 -0.70 -26.49 -2.42
N ASP A 57 -1.12 -27.73 -2.62
CA ASP A 57 -0.72 -28.87 -1.80
C ASP A 57 0.80 -29.10 -1.85
N PHE A 58 1.42 -28.93 -3.02
CA PHE A 58 2.87 -28.96 -3.14
C PHE A 58 3.53 -27.91 -2.25
N CYS A 59 3.09 -26.65 -2.30
CA CYS A 59 3.67 -25.57 -1.49
C CYS A 59 3.55 -25.87 0.03
N MET A 60 2.38 -26.35 0.46
CA MET A 60 2.16 -26.72 1.86
C MET A 60 3.06 -27.90 2.30
N ASN A 61 3.21 -28.91 1.45
CA ASN A 61 4.07 -30.07 1.75
C ASN A 61 5.55 -29.72 1.70
N PHE A 62 5.96 -28.83 0.76
CA PHE A 62 7.31 -28.29 0.70
C PHE A 62 7.67 -27.55 1.99
N ALA A 63 6.78 -26.70 2.50
CA ALA A 63 6.97 -25.98 3.74
C ALA A 63 7.18 -26.94 4.93
N LYS A 64 6.34 -27.97 5.04
CA LYS A 64 6.45 -29.00 6.11
C LYS A 64 7.80 -29.71 6.11
N LYS A 65 8.40 -29.97 4.95
CA LYS A 65 9.72 -30.59 4.81
C LYS A 65 10.82 -29.80 5.51
N TYR A 66 10.66 -28.46 5.59
CA TYR A 66 11.61 -27.56 6.23
C TYR A 66 11.16 -27.09 7.63
N GLY A 67 10.08 -27.67 8.16
CA GLY A 67 9.56 -27.35 9.50
C GLY A 67 8.70 -26.07 9.53
N TYR A 68 8.20 -25.62 8.39
CA TYR A 68 7.27 -24.50 8.28
C TYR A 68 5.85 -24.98 8.00
N THR A 69 4.88 -24.13 8.33
CA THR A 69 3.46 -24.36 7.98
C THR A 69 3.03 -23.25 7.02
N PHE A 70 2.54 -23.64 5.83
CA PHE A 70 1.89 -22.74 4.90
C PHE A 70 0.39 -22.99 4.91
N GLU A 71 -0.35 -21.94 4.68
CA GLU A 71 -1.80 -21.94 4.54
C GLU A 71 -2.20 -21.33 3.20
N HIS A 72 -3.25 -21.85 2.59
CA HIS A 72 -3.90 -21.18 1.49
C HIS A 72 -4.79 -20.06 2.06
N GLU A 73 -4.19 -18.91 2.27
CA GLU A 73 -4.80 -17.78 2.98
C GLU A 73 -5.92 -17.13 2.18
N ALA A 74 -5.73 -16.99 0.87
CA ALA A 74 -6.66 -16.31 -0.03
C ALA A 74 -6.44 -16.67 -1.50
N THR A 75 -7.53 -16.60 -2.28
CA THR A 75 -7.51 -16.54 -3.73
C THR A 75 -8.06 -15.18 -4.18
N TYR A 76 -7.39 -14.56 -5.14
CA TYR A 76 -7.86 -13.34 -5.79
C TYR A 76 -8.35 -13.68 -7.21
N GLU A 77 -9.50 -13.13 -7.60
CA GLU A 77 -9.97 -13.24 -8.99
C GLU A 77 -9.32 -12.19 -9.90
N LYS A 78 -8.93 -11.05 -9.33
CA LYS A 78 -8.23 -9.96 -10.00
C LYS A 78 -7.15 -9.41 -9.10
N MET A 79 -5.98 -9.11 -9.65
CA MET A 79 -4.90 -8.48 -8.90
C MET A 79 -4.06 -7.62 -9.85
N CYS A 80 -3.85 -6.36 -9.47
CA CYS A 80 -2.86 -5.49 -10.07
C CYS A 80 -1.68 -5.32 -9.09
N LEU A 81 -0.53 -5.83 -9.46
CA LEU A 81 0.71 -5.72 -8.69
C LEU A 81 1.54 -4.57 -9.26
N VAL A 82 1.53 -3.43 -8.59
CA VAL A 82 2.25 -2.23 -9.00
C VAL A 82 3.75 -2.35 -8.70
N ASN A 83 4.07 -2.88 -7.52
CA ASN A 83 5.45 -3.18 -7.12
C ASN A 83 5.46 -4.15 -5.92
N ASN A 84 6.64 -4.48 -5.41
CA ASN A 84 6.80 -5.44 -4.31
C ASN A 84 6.04 -5.09 -3.01
N ALA A 85 5.57 -3.86 -2.86
CA ALA A 85 4.87 -3.40 -1.65
C ALA A 85 3.42 -2.96 -1.93
N VAL A 86 3.08 -2.67 -3.18
CA VAL A 86 1.83 -2.02 -3.57
C VAL A 86 1.05 -2.89 -4.54
N TYR A 87 -0.14 -3.29 -4.13
CA TYR A 87 -1.09 -3.97 -4.99
C TYR A 87 -2.54 -3.62 -4.62
N ILE A 88 -3.43 -3.83 -5.56
CA ILE A 88 -4.88 -3.84 -5.40
C ILE A 88 -5.41 -5.18 -5.93
N ALA A 89 -6.30 -5.82 -5.19
CA ALA A 89 -6.85 -7.12 -5.56
C ALA A 89 -8.30 -7.27 -5.11
N ARG A 90 -9.05 -8.09 -5.82
CA ARG A 90 -10.40 -8.51 -5.45
C ARG A 90 -10.36 -9.98 -5.04
N TYR A 91 -10.91 -10.29 -3.86
CA TYR A 91 -11.04 -11.67 -3.42
C TYR A 91 -12.01 -12.42 -4.32
N MET A 92 -11.63 -13.63 -4.71
CA MET A 92 -12.55 -14.56 -5.39
C MET A 92 -13.75 -14.85 -4.48
N ASP A 93 -14.91 -14.97 -5.08
CA ASP A 93 -16.12 -15.36 -4.37
C ASP A 93 -15.96 -16.73 -3.67
N ALA A 94 -16.62 -16.88 -2.52
CA ALA A 94 -16.50 -18.09 -1.70
C ALA A 94 -16.98 -19.35 -2.40
N ASP A 95 -18.11 -19.27 -3.12
CA ASP A 95 -18.66 -20.42 -3.84
C ASP A 95 -17.72 -20.86 -4.97
N ARG A 96 -17.15 -19.90 -5.71
CA ARG A 96 -16.13 -20.20 -6.73
C ARG A 96 -14.86 -20.84 -6.15
N CYS A 97 -14.42 -20.40 -4.97
CA CYS A 97 -13.30 -21.06 -4.27
C CYS A 97 -13.64 -22.50 -3.94
N LYS A 98 -14.85 -22.76 -3.43
CA LYS A 98 -15.32 -24.11 -3.12
C LYS A 98 -15.39 -25.00 -4.34
N ASP A 99 -15.87 -24.47 -5.47
CA ASP A 99 -15.94 -25.21 -6.74
C ASP A 99 -14.55 -25.56 -7.27
N GLN A 100 -13.59 -24.62 -7.14
CA GLN A 100 -12.25 -24.79 -7.69
C GLN A 100 -11.35 -25.66 -6.80
N TYR A 101 -11.44 -25.52 -5.48
CA TYR A 101 -10.50 -26.14 -4.53
C TYR A 101 -11.15 -27.22 -3.64
N GLY A 102 -12.47 -27.31 -3.61
CA GLY A 102 -13.20 -28.18 -2.67
C GLY A 102 -13.32 -27.62 -1.26
N TYR A 103 -12.76 -26.45 -1.00
CA TYR A 103 -12.83 -25.72 0.27
C TYR A 103 -12.79 -24.21 0.04
N ILE A 104 -13.04 -23.44 1.10
CA ILE A 104 -13.01 -21.97 1.06
C ILE A 104 -11.83 -21.49 1.91
N PRO A 105 -10.85 -20.75 1.35
CA PRO A 105 -9.80 -20.11 2.16
C PRO A 105 -10.40 -19.11 3.16
N GLU A 106 -9.80 -18.99 4.34
CA GLU A 106 -10.37 -18.19 5.43
C GLU A 106 -10.70 -16.74 5.04
N LYS A 107 -9.82 -16.09 4.28
CA LYS A 107 -10.06 -14.71 3.84
C LYS A 107 -11.17 -14.62 2.79
N ASN A 108 -11.34 -15.62 1.95
CA ASN A 108 -12.42 -15.67 0.95
C ASN A 108 -13.78 -15.90 1.59
N GLU A 109 -13.86 -16.68 2.68
CA GLU A 109 -15.09 -16.84 3.46
C GLU A 109 -15.57 -15.50 4.02
N LYS A 110 -14.65 -14.69 4.55
CA LYS A 110 -14.95 -13.39 5.19
C LYS A 110 -15.09 -12.24 4.20
N LYS A 111 -14.41 -12.28 3.08
CA LYS A 111 -14.19 -11.14 2.17
C LYS A 111 -14.44 -11.46 0.70
N GLY A 112 -15.02 -12.62 0.35
CA GLY A 112 -15.32 -12.99 -1.03
C GLY A 112 -16.05 -11.86 -1.78
N GLY A 113 -15.63 -11.57 -3.00
CA GLY A 113 -16.13 -10.47 -3.82
C GLY A 113 -15.70 -9.07 -3.40
N LYS A 114 -15.00 -8.89 -2.28
CA LYS A 114 -14.53 -7.58 -1.80
C LYS A 114 -13.13 -7.25 -2.27
N TRP A 115 -12.82 -5.96 -2.34
CA TRP A 115 -11.51 -5.45 -2.68
C TRP A 115 -10.59 -5.35 -1.45
N THR A 116 -9.29 -5.45 -1.70
CA THR A 116 -8.23 -5.21 -0.72
C THR A 116 -7.06 -4.50 -1.39
N ALA A 117 -6.37 -3.65 -0.66
CA ALA A 117 -5.23 -2.90 -1.18
C ALA A 117 -4.08 -2.86 -0.17
N THR A 118 -2.87 -2.72 -0.69
CA THR A 118 -1.68 -2.29 0.04
C THR A 118 -1.07 -1.07 -0.65
N GLY A 119 -0.35 -0.24 0.13
CA GLY A 119 0.21 1.02 -0.38
C GLY A 119 -0.74 2.20 -0.18
N THR A 120 -0.16 3.33 0.24
CA THR A 120 -0.92 4.51 0.66
C THR A 120 -1.83 5.06 -0.43
N GLN A 121 -1.40 5.05 -1.69
CA GLN A 121 -2.17 5.57 -2.81
C GLN A 121 -3.51 4.85 -3.05
N PHE A 122 -3.63 3.57 -2.66
CA PHE A 122 -4.87 2.81 -2.80
C PHE A 122 -5.63 2.64 -1.49
N GLN A 123 -4.97 2.88 -0.36
CA GLN A 123 -5.57 2.74 0.97
C GLN A 123 -6.22 4.02 1.48
N VAL A 124 -6.02 5.17 0.82
CA VAL A 124 -6.78 6.39 1.14
C VAL A 124 -8.26 6.08 1.00
N PRO A 125 -9.08 6.22 2.06
CA PRO A 125 -10.46 5.74 2.05
C PRO A 125 -11.30 6.32 0.92
N TYR A 126 -11.13 7.60 0.61
CA TYR A 126 -11.82 8.24 -0.51
C TYR A 126 -11.50 7.58 -1.85
N VAL A 127 -10.22 7.32 -2.13
CA VAL A 127 -9.77 6.64 -3.36
C VAL A 127 -10.31 5.22 -3.42
N PHE A 128 -10.14 4.47 -2.34
CA PHE A 128 -10.57 3.07 -2.27
C PHE A 128 -12.08 2.91 -2.45
N LYS A 129 -12.87 3.75 -1.79
CA LYS A 129 -14.33 3.73 -1.92
C LYS A 129 -14.79 4.20 -3.30
N THR A 130 -14.19 5.27 -3.83
CA THR A 130 -14.56 5.80 -5.15
C THR A 130 -14.27 4.80 -6.26
N LEU A 131 -13.12 4.14 -6.23
CA LEU A 131 -12.70 3.26 -7.33
C LEU A 131 -13.18 1.81 -7.17
N PHE A 132 -13.22 1.28 -5.94
CA PHE A 132 -13.33 -0.15 -5.73
C PHE A 132 -14.55 -0.57 -4.90
N SER A 133 -14.64 -0.20 -3.61
CA SER A 133 -15.72 -0.72 -2.75
C SER A 133 -17.09 -0.09 -3.03
N LYS A 134 -17.11 1.07 -3.69
CA LYS A 134 -18.36 1.83 -4.02
C LYS A 134 -19.23 2.16 -2.80
N GLU A 135 -18.67 2.09 -1.61
CA GLU A 135 -19.35 2.48 -0.38
C GLU A 135 -19.55 4.01 -0.34
N PRO A 136 -20.60 4.49 0.34
CA PRO A 136 -20.82 5.93 0.49
C PRO A 136 -19.64 6.64 1.12
N ILE A 137 -19.25 7.78 0.56
CA ILE A 137 -18.24 8.66 1.13
C ILE A 137 -18.82 9.37 2.35
N VAL A 138 -18.12 9.28 3.46
CA VAL A 138 -18.45 9.97 4.72
C VAL A 138 -17.35 10.95 5.11
N PHE A 139 -17.60 11.81 6.08
CA PHE A 139 -16.65 12.86 6.49
C PHE A 139 -15.25 12.31 6.81
N SER A 140 -15.16 11.19 7.52
CA SER A 140 -13.86 10.58 7.86
C SER A 140 -13.03 10.15 6.64
N ASP A 141 -13.66 9.93 5.49
CA ASP A 141 -12.97 9.59 4.24
C ASP A 141 -12.29 10.81 3.59
N LEU A 142 -12.70 12.00 4.01
CA LEU A 142 -12.14 13.30 3.61
C LEU A 142 -11.05 13.79 4.58
N CYS A 143 -10.61 12.93 5.47
CA CYS A 143 -9.59 13.22 6.48
C CYS A 143 -8.36 12.34 6.26
N GLU A 144 -7.18 12.96 6.36
CA GLU A 144 -5.91 12.24 6.27
C GLU A 144 -5.12 12.31 7.56
N THR A 145 -4.57 11.18 7.98
CA THR A 145 -3.62 11.14 9.11
C THR A 145 -2.23 11.46 8.62
N LYS A 146 -1.64 12.50 9.17
CA LYS A 146 -0.23 12.86 8.93
C LYS A 146 0.58 12.63 10.20
N THR A 147 1.79 12.08 10.02
CA THR A 147 2.69 11.76 11.13
C THR A 147 4.11 12.20 10.84
N VAL A 148 4.86 12.52 11.89
CA VAL A 148 6.29 12.78 11.80
C VAL A 148 7.05 11.92 12.79
N SER A 149 8.18 11.35 12.36
CA SER A 149 9.01 10.47 13.21
C SER A 149 9.84 11.24 14.22
N LYS A 150 10.18 12.50 13.91
CA LYS A 150 10.97 13.42 14.76
C LYS A 150 10.33 14.80 14.73
N GLY A 151 10.47 15.55 15.84
CA GLY A 151 9.89 16.87 16.00
C GLY A 151 8.36 16.83 16.13
N ALA A 152 7.71 17.85 15.65
CA ALA A 152 6.26 18.02 15.67
C ALA A 152 5.75 18.59 14.34
N ILE A 153 4.45 18.42 14.12
CA ILE A 153 3.68 19.04 13.05
C ILE A 153 3.19 20.40 13.58
N TYR A 154 3.20 21.38 12.71
CA TYR A 154 2.65 22.72 12.94
C TYR A 154 1.73 23.09 11.77
N LEU A 155 0.71 23.87 12.07
CA LEU A 155 -0.11 24.58 11.09
C LEU A 155 0.42 26.02 10.97
N ASP A 156 0.93 26.39 9.81
CA ASP A 156 1.32 27.76 9.52
C ASP A 156 0.14 28.53 8.92
N LYS A 157 -0.54 29.30 9.77
CA LYS A 157 -1.66 30.15 9.38
C LYS A 157 -1.20 31.47 8.82
N ASN A 158 -0.63 31.43 7.63
CA ASN A 158 -0.03 32.58 6.95
C ASN A 158 -0.90 33.17 5.82
N GLU A 159 -2.12 32.69 5.61
CA GLU A 159 -2.95 33.06 4.46
C GLU A 159 -3.28 34.57 4.43
N ASP A 160 -3.56 35.11 5.62
CA ASP A 160 -3.92 36.53 5.80
C ASP A 160 -2.75 37.39 6.29
N LEU A 161 -1.52 36.84 6.29
CA LEU A 161 -0.32 37.56 6.72
C LEU A 161 0.45 38.14 5.52
N PRO A 162 1.23 39.23 5.73
CA PRO A 162 2.17 39.72 4.74
C PRO A 162 3.12 38.64 4.22
N ALA A 163 3.57 38.77 2.98
CA ALA A 163 4.47 37.81 2.35
C ALA A 163 5.75 37.60 3.20
N GLY A 164 6.04 36.34 3.56
CA GLY A 164 7.19 35.97 4.37
C GLY A 164 6.94 35.96 5.89
N GLU A 165 5.76 36.36 6.33
CA GLU A 165 5.36 36.21 7.72
C GLU A 165 4.72 34.85 7.98
N HIS A 166 4.92 34.31 9.18
CA HIS A 166 4.47 32.99 9.58
C HIS A 166 3.77 33.01 10.93
N ASN A 167 2.77 32.15 11.09
CA ASN A 167 2.08 31.93 12.36
C ASN A 167 1.95 30.42 12.62
N TYR A 168 2.93 29.86 13.30
CA TYR A 168 3.04 28.43 13.58
C TYR A 168 2.22 28.04 14.80
N ILE A 169 1.19 27.21 14.58
CA ILE A 169 0.39 26.60 15.63
C ILE A 169 0.83 25.17 15.82
N PHE A 170 1.24 24.81 17.02
CA PHE A 170 1.67 23.46 17.37
C PHE A 170 0.52 22.46 17.33
N VAL A 171 0.73 21.31 16.69
CA VAL A 171 -0.23 20.20 16.65
C VAL A 171 0.28 18.99 17.44
N GLY A 172 1.51 18.55 17.19
CA GLY A 172 2.10 17.37 17.81
C GLY A 172 2.71 16.43 16.78
N ARG A 173 2.92 15.16 17.14
CA ARG A 173 3.56 14.19 16.25
C ARG A 173 2.62 13.54 15.24
N VAL A 174 1.35 13.56 15.51
CA VAL A 174 0.29 12.98 14.68
C VAL A 174 -0.92 13.89 14.75
N GLY A 175 -1.60 14.01 13.63
CA GLY A 175 -2.88 14.71 13.52
C GLY A 175 -3.68 14.19 12.35
N GLN A 176 -4.99 14.42 12.39
CA GLN A 176 -5.89 14.13 11.29
C GLN A 176 -6.37 15.46 10.69
N PHE A 177 -6.23 15.59 9.37
CA PHE A 177 -6.42 16.85 8.68
C PHE A 177 -7.30 16.67 7.45
N CYS A 178 -8.05 17.72 7.11
CA CYS A 178 -8.74 17.85 5.83
C CYS A 178 -8.00 18.83 4.92
N PRO A 179 -7.82 18.55 3.62
CA PRO A 179 -7.36 19.55 2.67
C PRO A 179 -8.43 20.61 2.47
N ILE A 180 -8.03 21.88 2.49
CA ILE A 180 -8.93 23.04 2.46
C ILE A 180 -8.66 23.86 1.21
N ARG A 181 -9.71 24.31 0.53
CA ARG A 181 -9.60 25.18 -0.63
C ARG A 181 -8.90 26.50 -0.26
N PRO A 182 -8.03 27.03 -1.13
CA PRO A 182 -7.41 28.35 -0.93
C PRO A 182 -8.46 29.44 -0.62
N GLY A 183 -8.13 30.35 0.27
CA GLY A 183 -9.02 31.42 0.72
C GLY A 183 -10.15 30.97 1.65
N LYS A 184 -10.06 29.77 2.24
CA LYS A 184 -11.04 29.23 3.18
C LYS A 184 -10.47 28.97 4.58
N GLY A 185 -9.39 29.69 4.95
CA GLY A 185 -8.83 29.65 6.29
C GLY A 185 -7.93 28.44 6.58
N GLY A 186 -7.50 27.71 5.56
CA GLY A 186 -6.54 26.62 5.72
C GLY A 186 -5.14 27.12 6.00
N ALA A 187 -4.27 26.24 6.52
CA ALA A 187 -2.88 26.49 6.87
C ALA A 187 -1.92 25.59 6.09
N LEU A 188 -0.66 26.00 5.96
CA LEU A 188 0.38 25.09 5.47
C LEU A 188 0.72 24.08 6.57
N LEU A 189 0.85 22.82 6.20
CA LEU A 189 1.22 21.77 7.14
C LEU A 189 2.72 21.54 7.09
N VAL A 190 3.41 21.91 8.16
CA VAL A 190 4.86 21.92 8.24
C VAL A 190 5.38 21.14 9.45
N ARG A 191 6.65 20.73 9.38
CA ARG A 191 7.38 20.08 10.47
C ARG A 191 8.72 20.77 10.70
N GLU A 192 9.26 20.65 11.89
CA GLU A 192 10.63 21.06 12.16
C GLU A 192 11.62 20.28 11.29
N ALA A 193 12.52 21.00 10.61
CA ALA A 193 13.52 20.45 9.69
C ALA A 193 14.97 20.70 10.15
N GLY A 194 15.15 21.30 11.31
CA GLY A 194 16.45 21.67 11.90
C GLY A 194 16.50 23.12 12.34
N MET A 195 17.71 23.66 12.46
CA MET A 195 17.97 25.08 12.80
C MET A 195 18.70 25.75 11.65
N THR A 196 18.53 27.08 11.55
CA THR A 196 19.36 27.97 10.73
C THR A 196 20.73 28.17 11.38
N GLU A 197 21.66 28.78 10.66
CA GLU A 197 22.96 29.20 11.22
C GLU A 197 22.80 30.22 12.36
N ASP A 198 21.75 31.02 12.32
CA ASP A 198 21.39 32.02 13.34
C ASP A 198 20.62 31.43 14.52
N GLY A 199 20.42 30.12 14.57
CA GLY A 199 19.74 29.41 15.67
C GLY A 199 18.20 29.44 15.60
N GLU A 200 17.61 29.88 14.51
CA GLU A 200 16.17 29.85 14.31
C GLU A 200 15.70 28.47 13.80
N ARG A 201 14.44 28.12 14.13
CA ARG A 201 13.85 26.85 13.65
C ARG A 201 13.57 26.92 12.16
N LYS A 202 14.05 25.92 11.43
CA LYS A 202 13.66 25.66 10.05
C LYS A 202 12.41 24.77 9.99
N TYR A 203 11.52 25.11 9.07
CA TYR A 203 10.34 24.30 8.80
C TYR A 203 10.35 23.78 7.36
N SER A 204 9.78 22.62 7.15
CA SER A 204 9.56 22.02 5.82
C SER A 204 8.16 21.41 5.76
N SER A 205 7.59 21.34 4.57
CA SER A 205 6.28 20.69 4.38
C SER A 205 6.30 19.26 4.91
N VAL A 206 5.22 18.86 5.55
CA VAL A 206 4.97 17.46 5.88
C VAL A 206 4.82 16.66 4.57
N THR A 207 5.31 15.44 4.55
CA THR A 207 5.22 14.57 3.36
C THR A 207 3.77 14.43 2.87
N GLY A 208 3.56 14.66 1.58
CA GLY A 208 2.24 14.63 0.95
C GLY A 208 1.33 15.80 1.31
N ALA A 209 1.85 16.87 1.95
CA ALA A 209 1.05 18.05 2.29
C ALA A 209 1.44 19.30 1.51
N LYS A 210 2.53 19.23 0.72
CA LYS A 210 3.02 20.36 -0.06
C LYS A 210 1.97 20.83 -1.08
N ASP A 211 1.94 22.13 -1.30
CA ASP A 211 1.07 22.81 -2.28
C ASP A 211 -0.43 22.81 -1.93
N TYR A 212 -0.80 22.30 -0.75
CA TYR A 212 -2.17 22.31 -0.24
C TYR A 212 -2.25 23.04 1.10
N ARG A 213 -3.47 23.46 1.44
CA ARG A 213 -3.80 23.99 2.75
C ARG A 213 -4.61 22.98 3.53
N TRP A 214 -4.44 23.00 4.85
CA TRP A 214 -4.97 21.97 5.73
C TRP A 214 -5.60 22.58 6.98
N LEU A 215 -6.59 21.93 7.53
CA LEU A 215 -7.10 22.16 8.90
C LEU A 215 -7.26 20.82 9.60
N GLU A 216 -7.14 20.83 10.92
CA GLU A 216 -7.46 19.66 11.73
C GLU A 216 -8.92 19.25 11.50
N SER A 217 -9.15 17.95 11.34
CA SER A 217 -10.49 17.42 11.05
C SER A 217 -11.52 17.80 12.13
N GLU A 218 -11.11 17.86 13.39
CA GLU A 218 -11.94 18.30 14.50
C GLU A 218 -12.40 19.76 14.33
N CYS A 219 -11.50 20.65 13.88
CA CYS A 219 -11.83 22.03 13.60
C CYS A 219 -12.85 22.14 12.45
N VAL A 220 -12.63 21.39 11.36
CA VAL A 220 -13.53 21.38 10.20
C VAL A 220 -14.93 20.92 10.61
N TYR A 221 -15.00 19.84 11.39
CA TYR A 221 -16.27 19.30 11.87
C TYR A 221 -16.98 20.24 12.84
N SER A 222 -16.28 20.74 13.86
CA SER A 222 -16.85 21.60 14.91
C SER A 222 -17.33 22.95 14.38
N LEU A 223 -16.64 23.47 13.35
CA LEU A 223 -16.99 24.74 12.71
C LEU A 223 -17.93 24.57 11.51
N GLN A 224 -18.37 23.35 11.21
CA GLN A 224 -19.25 23.04 10.08
C GLN A 224 -18.65 23.52 8.72
N MET A 225 -17.36 23.28 8.53
CA MET A 225 -16.60 23.75 7.36
C MET A 225 -16.43 22.68 6.27
N GLU A 226 -17.26 21.66 6.22
CA GLU A 226 -17.17 20.57 5.23
C GLU A 226 -17.21 21.10 3.79
N ASP A 227 -17.95 22.18 3.55
CA ASP A 227 -17.99 22.85 2.24
C ASP A 227 -16.66 23.52 1.85
N ALA A 228 -15.77 23.76 2.81
CA ALA A 228 -14.46 24.32 2.53
C ALA A 228 -13.42 23.26 2.11
N ILE A 229 -13.74 21.98 2.26
CA ILE A 229 -12.84 20.87 1.90
C ILE A 229 -12.54 20.92 0.40
N ASP A 230 -11.26 20.76 0.07
CA ASP A 230 -10.79 20.70 -1.31
C ASP A 230 -11.01 19.32 -1.93
N LYS A 231 -12.16 19.14 -2.54
CA LYS A 231 -12.46 17.90 -3.28
C LYS A 231 -11.56 17.71 -4.50
N GLY A 232 -10.95 18.77 -5.01
CA GLY A 232 -9.98 18.70 -6.11
C GLY A 232 -8.72 17.91 -5.72
N TYR A 233 -8.31 18.01 -4.46
CA TYR A 233 -7.25 17.17 -3.89
C TYR A 233 -7.56 15.68 -4.08
N PHE A 234 -8.71 15.24 -3.60
CA PHE A 234 -9.10 13.82 -3.68
C PHE A 234 -9.34 13.35 -5.11
N ASN A 235 -9.90 14.20 -5.98
CA ASN A 235 -10.08 13.87 -7.40
C ASN A 235 -8.73 13.66 -8.10
N LYS A 236 -7.70 14.40 -7.72
CA LYS A 236 -6.33 14.18 -8.21
C LYS A 236 -5.78 12.84 -7.72
N GLU A 237 -5.93 12.51 -6.44
CA GLU A 237 -5.50 11.22 -5.89
C GLU A 237 -6.22 10.04 -6.60
N VAL A 238 -7.52 10.17 -6.85
CA VAL A 238 -8.29 9.18 -7.61
C VAL A 238 -7.74 9.02 -9.02
N LYS A 239 -7.47 10.14 -9.72
CA LYS A 239 -6.89 10.12 -11.05
C LYS A 239 -5.51 9.46 -11.07
N GLU A 240 -4.65 9.81 -10.13
CA GLU A 240 -3.30 9.22 -10.02
C GLU A 240 -3.38 7.70 -9.78
N ALA A 241 -4.33 7.23 -8.98
CA ALA A 241 -4.55 5.80 -8.76
C ALA A 241 -5.04 5.08 -10.03
N VAL A 242 -5.94 5.69 -10.81
CA VAL A 242 -6.39 5.17 -12.11
C VAL A 242 -5.22 5.12 -13.10
N ASP A 243 -4.47 6.23 -13.23
CA ASP A 243 -3.32 6.33 -14.12
C ASP A 243 -2.25 5.28 -13.79
N GLU A 244 -2.05 5.00 -12.49
CA GLU A 244 -1.09 3.97 -12.05
C GLU A 244 -1.50 2.56 -12.48
N ILE A 245 -2.76 2.18 -12.27
CA ILE A 245 -3.27 0.86 -12.68
C ILE A 245 -3.29 0.74 -14.19
N SER A 246 -3.64 1.81 -14.91
CA SER A 246 -3.73 1.84 -16.38
C SER A 246 -2.39 1.58 -17.09
N LYS A 247 -1.27 1.69 -16.37
CA LYS A 247 0.05 1.28 -16.90
C LYS A 247 0.16 -0.24 -17.11
N TYR A 248 -0.66 -1.02 -16.43
CA TYR A 248 -0.61 -2.48 -16.42
C TYR A 248 -1.78 -3.14 -17.14
N GLY A 249 -2.79 -2.37 -17.54
CA GLY A 249 -3.95 -2.90 -18.25
C GLY A 249 -5.13 -1.93 -18.28
N ASP A 250 -6.25 -2.38 -18.82
CA ASP A 250 -7.48 -1.59 -18.87
C ASP A 250 -8.10 -1.44 -17.48
N PHE A 251 -8.21 -0.20 -17.01
CA PHE A 251 -8.74 0.10 -15.68
C PHE A 251 -10.23 -0.25 -15.54
N GLU A 252 -11.05 0.03 -16.56
CA GLU A 252 -12.50 -0.20 -16.50
C GLU A 252 -12.79 -1.70 -16.39
N TRP A 253 -12.08 -2.51 -17.18
CA TRP A 253 -12.15 -3.96 -17.03
C TRP A 253 -11.70 -4.41 -15.64
N PHE A 254 -10.59 -3.86 -15.13
CA PHE A 254 -10.04 -4.26 -13.83
C PHE A 254 -10.99 -3.92 -12.69
N ALA A 255 -11.57 -2.71 -12.69
CA ALA A 255 -12.46 -2.22 -11.64
C ALA A 255 -13.90 -2.75 -11.72
N ALA A 256 -14.30 -3.34 -12.86
CA ALA A 256 -15.65 -3.85 -13.07
C ALA A 256 -16.00 -4.98 -12.08
N ASP A 257 -17.24 -4.99 -11.62
CA ASP A 257 -17.76 -6.03 -10.74
C ASP A 257 -18.14 -7.34 -11.46
N ASP A 258 -18.17 -7.32 -12.79
CA ASP A 258 -18.57 -8.50 -13.58
C ASP A 258 -17.46 -9.56 -13.58
N SER A 259 -17.75 -10.69 -12.94
CA SER A 259 -16.87 -11.85 -12.87
C SER A 259 -16.83 -12.67 -14.17
N ARG A 260 -17.67 -12.34 -15.18
CA ARG A 260 -17.80 -13.06 -16.45
C ARG A 260 -16.86 -12.56 -17.55
N VAL A 261 -15.98 -11.64 -17.25
CA VAL A 261 -14.97 -11.20 -18.21
C VAL A 261 -13.96 -12.33 -18.42
N PRO A 262 -13.63 -12.70 -19.67
CA PRO A 262 -12.70 -13.79 -19.95
C PRO A 262 -11.35 -13.56 -19.27
N PRO A 263 -10.63 -14.64 -18.92
CA PRO A 263 -9.35 -14.53 -18.28
C PRO A 263 -8.43 -13.64 -19.14
N TRP A 264 -7.79 -12.69 -18.47
CA TRP A 264 -6.79 -11.82 -19.09
C TRP A 264 -5.69 -12.69 -19.70
N THR A 265 -5.57 -12.66 -21.01
CA THR A 265 -4.39 -13.16 -21.68
C THR A 265 -3.29 -12.15 -21.42
N ALA A 266 -2.30 -12.50 -20.59
CA ALA A 266 -1.13 -11.68 -20.35
C ALA A 266 -0.58 -11.22 -21.72
N PRO A 267 -0.46 -9.92 -22.01
CA PRO A 267 0.41 -9.52 -23.10
C PRO A 267 1.79 -10.11 -22.80
N ASP A 268 2.51 -10.53 -23.81
CA ASP A 268 3.89 -10.99 -23.70
C ASP A 268 4.73 -9.88 -23.02
N LEU A 269 4.68 -9.87 -21.70
CA LEU A 269 5.50 -8.92 -20.92
C LEU A 269 6.92 -9.44 -20.93
N PRO A 270 7.89 -8.62 -21.35
CA PRO A 270 9.31 -8.97 -21.25
C PRO A 270 9.78 -8.96 -19.79
N TRP A 271 9.26 -9.89 -18.98
CA TRP A 271 9.59 -10.00 -17.55
C TRP A 271 10.86 -10.81 -17.28
N SER A 272 11.52 -11.31 -18.31
CA SER A 272 12.75 -12.11 -18.18
C SER A 272 14.00 -11.28 -17.84
N GLY A 273 13.98 -9.95 -17.92
CA GLY A 273 15.19 -9.13 -17.75
C GLY A 273 15.35 -8.43 -16.40
N ALA A 274 14.29 -7.94 -15.78
CA ALA A 274 14.42 -7.06 -14.61
C ALA A 274 14.60 -7.79 -13.26
N GLN A 275 14.21 -9.06 -13.16
CA GLN A 275 14.44 -9.85 -11.94
C GLN A 275 15.86 -10.41 -11.87
N ASP A 276 16.51 -10.62 -13.00
CA ASP A 276 17.89 -11.12 -13.05
C ASP A 276 18.94 -10.07 -12.65
N GLU A 277 18.69 -8.78 -12.86
CA GLU A 277 19.62 -7.73 -12.43
C GLU A 277 19.62 -7.50 -10.92
N ALA A 278 18.44 -7.58 -10.26
CA ALA A 278 18.36 -7.47 -8.81
C ALA A 278 18.94 -8.70 -8.09
N ALA A 279 18.88 -9.88 -8.71
CA ALA A 279 19.44 -11.11 -8.15
C ALA A 279 20.97 -11.23 -8.35
N ARG A 280 21.53 -10.60 -9.38
CA ARG A 280 22.98 -10.62 -9.65
C ARG A 280 23.80 -9.72 -8.74
N ASN A 281 23.18 -8.78 -8.03
CA ASN A 281 23.86 -7.92 -7.06
C ASN A 281 23.94 -8.48 -5.64
N PHE A 282 23.54 -9.73 -5.42
CA PHE A 282 23.79 -10.48 -4.19
C PHE A 282 24.95 -11.46 -4.40
N ASP A 283 26.14 -10.92 -4.64
CA ASP A 283 27.35 -11.71 -4.58
C ASP A 283 27.73 -11.97 -3.13
N VAL A 284 27.54 -13.22 -2.71
CA VAL A 284 27.96 -13.70 -1.38
C VAL A 284 29.47 -13.91 -1.44
N ARG A 285 30.21 -12.93 -0.95
CA ARG A 285 31.63 -13.13 -0.54
C ARG A 285 31.74 -13.20 0.96
#